data_5d6d5fb508eed3f3dc96f04ae65b7387
#
_entry.id   5d6d5fb508eed3f3dc96f04ae65b7387
#
_cell.length_a   1.000
_cell.length_b   1.000
_cell.length_c   1.000
_cell.angle_alpha   90.00
_cell.angle_beta   90.00
_cell.angle_gamma   90.00
#
_symmetry.space_group_name_H-M   'P 1'
#
loop_
_entity.id
_entity.type
_entity.pdbx_description
1 polymer ?
#
loop_
_entity_poly.entity_id
_entity_poly.type
_entity_poly.pdbx_seq_one_letter_code
_entity_poly.pdbx_strand_id
1 'polypeptide(L)'
;IMFSKRFRPAAGSFGTCSSVATIPTNMEVADETGISKDVTDIVLPMGATMHMDGSAMSAIIKVAFLFGVFGLDFTTEKAILAIVVAVFSSVAMSGIPGGGGTGELVVCTIFFPDQLAVAYPIALAIGNLVDPPATMVNSAGDYVVSFIVSRYVDGKDWLQKAFAKKKENAAIEQ
;
A
#
# COMPACT_ATOMS: atom_id res chain seq x y z
N ILE A 1 12.90 11.02 11.64
CA ILE A 1 12.83 9.66 12.17
C ILE A 1 11.87 8.81 11.32
N MET A 2 10.59 9.20 11.21
CA MET A 2 9.61 8.46 10.39
C MET A 2 10.12 8.20 8.96
N PHE A 3 10.65 9.22 8.28
CA PHE A 3 11.09 9.09 6.88
C PHE A 3 12.36 8.27 6.69
N SER A 4 13.31 8.32 7.61
CA SER A 4 14.56 7.56 7.49
C SER A 4 14.38 6.06 7.78
N LYS A 5 13.49 5.71 8.71
CA LYS A 5 13.27 4.31 9.12
C LYS A 5 12.44 3.50 8.12
N ARG A 6 11.52 4.14 7.40
CA ARG A 6 10.67 3.44 6.41
C ARG A 6 11.41 2.92 5.18
N PHE A 7 12.67 3.29 4.97
CA PHE A 7 13.43 2.84 3.80
C PHE A 7 13.65 1.32 3.78
N ARG A 8 13.91 0.70 4.94
CA ARG A 8 14.10 -0.77 5.03
C ARG A 8 12.86 -1.55 4.59
N PRO A 9 11.65 -1.30 5.15
CA PRO A 9 10.43 -1.97 4.68
C PRO A 9 10.10 -1.64 3.22
N ALA A 10 10.32 -0.40 2.78
CA ALA A 10 10.08 0.02 1.41
C ALA A 10 10.97 -0.75 0.41
N ALA A 11 12.27 -0.88 0.70
CA ALA A 11 13.19 -1.66 -0.13
C ALA A 11 12.84 -3.16 -0.13
N GLY A 12 12.44 -3.70 1.03
CA GLY A 12 11.99 -5.09 1.17
C GLY A 12 10.74 -5.37 0.35
N SER A 13 9.73 -4.50 0.43
CA SER A 13 8.49 -4.64 -0.33
C SER A 13 8.68 -4.45 -1.83
N PHE A 14 9.58 -3.55 -2.25
CA PHE A 14 9.97 -3.42 -3.64
C PHE A 14 10.59 -4.72 -4.19
N GLY A 15 11.47 -5.35 -3.42
CA GLY A 15 12.12 -6.59 -3.85
C GLY A 15 11.24 -7.83 -3.80
N THR A 16 10.26 -7.88 -2.89
CA THR A 16 9.38 -9.04 -2.72
C THR A 16 8.06 -8.94 -3.48
N CYS A 17 7.66 -7.74 -3.90
CA CYS A 17 6.31 -7.46 -4.43
C CYS A 17 5.21 -7.96 -3.48
N SER A 18 5.45 -7.93 -2.16
CA SER A 18 4.52 -8.45 -1.16
C SER A 18 4.48 -7.59 0.09
N SER A 19 3.36 -6.91 0.31
CA SER A 19 3.12 -6.20 1.57
C SER A 19 3.07 -7.16 2.75
N VAL A 20 2.51 -8.36 2.57
CA VAL A 20 2.44 -9.39 3.61
C VAL A 20 3.82 -9.88 4.01
N ALA A 21 4.72 -10.15 3.05
CA ALA A 21 6.09 -10.55 3.34
C ALA A 21 6.89 -9.45 4.06
N THR A 22 6.45 -8.20 3.99
CA THR A 22 7.12 -7.04 4.60
C THR A 22 6.62 -6.76 6.02
N ILE A 23 5.53 -7.40 6.47
CA ILE A 23 4.97 -7.19 7.82
C ILE A 23 6.03 -7.32 8.91
N PRO A 24 6.88 -8.37 8.97
CA PRO A 24 7.88 -8.49 10.03
C PRO A 24 8.86 -7.31 10.06
N THR A 25 9.32 -6.86 8.89
CA THR A 25 10.24 -5.71 8.78
C THR A 25 9.56 -4.40 9.19
N ASN A 26 8.28 -4.22 8.83
CA ASN A 26 7.49 -3.08 9.28
C ASN A 26 7.30 -3.08 10.80
N MET A 27 7.03 -4.24 11.41
CA MET A 27 6.91 -4.39 12.87
C MET A 27 8.22 -4.07 13.58
N GLU A 28 9.36 -4.57 13.09
CA GLU A 28 10.68 -4.27 13.65
C GLU A 28 10.96 -2.76 13.62
N VAL A 29 10.72 -2.11 12.48
CA VAL A 29 10.93 -0.66 12.33
C VAL A 29 9.93 0.15 13.18
N ALA A 30 8.70 -0.32 13.34
CA ALA A 30 7.71 0.30 14.21
C ALA A 30 8.14 0.24 15.69
N ASP A 31 8.63 -0.91 16.15
CA ASP A 31 9.19 -1.07 17.49
C ASP A 31 10.43 -0.18 17.69
N GLU A 32 11.35 -0.15 16.72
CA GLU A 32 12.50 0.78 16.75
C GLU A 32 12.08 2.25 16.85
N THR A 33 10.90 2.61 16.37
CA THR A 33 10.37 3.98 16.41
C THR A 33 9.59 4.25 17.69
N GLY A 34 9.19 3.18 18.40
CA GLY A 34 8.46 3.26 19.66
C GLY A 34 6.95 3.29 19.51
N ILE A 35 6.43 2.83 18.36
CA ILE A 35 5.00 2.56 18.17
C ILE A 35 4.63 1.41 19.11
N SER A 36 3.49 1.53 19.81
CA SER A 36 3.04 0.50 20.74
C SER A 36 2.75 -0.82 20.01
N LYS A 37 3.02 -1.92 20.69
CA LYS A 37 2.79 -3.25 20.14
C LYS A 37 1.30 -3.49 19.83
N ASP A 38 0.40 -2.96 20.65
CA ASP A 38 -1.04 -3.06 20.45
C ASP A 38 -1.49 -2.43 19.12
N VAL A 39 -0.83 -1.35 18.71
CA VAL A 39 -1.08 -0.71 17.41
C VAL A 39 -0.46 -1.51 16.27
N THR A 40 0.80 -1.92 16.40
CA THR A 40 1.51 -2.60 15.31
C THR A 40 0.94 -3.98 14.99
N ASP A 41 0.55 -4.74 16.01
CA ASP A 41 0.00 -6.10 15.85
C ASP A 41 -1.36 -6.12 15.13
N ILE A 42 -2.06 -4.97 15.11
CA ILE A 42 -3.35 -4.83 14.42
C ILE A 42 -3.19 -4.08 13.10
N VAL A 43 -2.57 -2.91 13.13
CA VAL A 43 -2.57 -1.97 11.99
C VAL A 43 -1.73 -2.50 10.83
N LEU A 44 -0.56 -3.07 11.10
CA LEU A 44 0.33 -3.52 10.03
C LEU A 44 -0.20 -4.75 9.27
N PRO A 45 -0.73 -5.81 9.91
CA PRO A 45 -1.36 -6.91 9.18
C PRO A 45 -2.63 -6.50 8.43
N MET A 46 -3.46 -5.63 9.02
CA MET A 46 -4.64 -5.10 8.33
C MET A 46 -4.25 -4.24 7.12
N GLY A 47 -3.28 -3.35 7.29
CA GLY A 47 -2.77 -2.49 6.22
C GLY A 47 -2.24 -3.31 5.05
N ALA A 48 -1.41 -4.31 5.31
CA ALA A 48 -0.84 -5.18 4.27
C ALA A 48 -1.88 -5.90 3.38
N THR A 49 -3.14 -5.97 3.82
CA THR A 49 -4.23 -6.60 3.07
C THR A 49 -5.27 -5.61 2.55
N MET A 50 -5.44 -4.45 3.17
CA MET A 50 -6.53 -3.51 2.87
C MET A 50 -6.05 -2.15 2.37
N HIS A 51 -4.85 -1.72 2.74
CA HIS A 51 -4.29 -0.42 2.39
C HIS A 51 -3.42 -0.53 1.13
N MET A 52 -4.04 -0.33 -0.02
CA MET A 52 -3.47 -0.57 -1.35
C MET A 52 -3.43 0.73 -2.18
N ASP A 53 -2.90 1.81 -1.62
CA ASP A 53 -2.85 3.14 -2.23
C ASP A 53 -1.98 3.17 -3.49
N GLY A 54 -0.82 2.55 -3.50
CA GLY A 54 0.02 2.42 -4.69
C GLY A 54 -0.66 1.60 -5.80
N SER A 55 -1.36 0.52 -5.42
CA SER A 55 -2.13 -0.30 -6.34
C SER A 55 -3.33 0.46 -6.94
N ALA A 56 -4.03 1.26 -6.13
CA ALA A 56 -5.12 2.11 -6.60
C ALA A 56 -4.63 3.17 -7.59
N MET A 57 -3.51 3.84 -7.31
CA MET A 57 -2.88 4.79 -8.24
C MET A 57 -2.49 4.12 -9.55
N SER A 58 -1.87 2.95 -9.50
CA SER A 58 -1.50 2.15 -10.65
C SER A 58 -2.74 1.76 -11.49
N ALA A 59 -3.85 1.40 -10.86
CA ALA A 59 -5.09 1.06 -11.55
C ALA A 59 -5.64 2.25 -12.38
N ILE A 60 -5.64 3.45 -11.83
CA ILE A 60 -6.10 4.66 -12.54
C ILE A 60 -5.24 4.94 -13.78
N ILE A 61 -3.92 4.81 -13.66
CA ILE A 61 -2.99 5.01 -14.77
C ILE A 61 -3.24 3.97 -15.88
N LYS A 62 -3.45 2.71 -15.51
CA LYS A 62 -3.76 1.62 -16.46
C LYS A 62 -5.09 1.86 -17.17
N VAL A 63 -6.12 2.32 -16.47
CA VAL A 63 -7.40 2.69 -17.09
C VAL A 63 -7.19 3.78 -18.12
N ALA A 64 -6.54 4.89 -17.77
CA ALA A 64 -6.28 5.99 -18.69
C ALA A 64 -5.47 5.54 -19.91
N PHE A 65 -4.46 4.70 -19.71
CA PHE A 65 -3.67 4.11 -20.79
C PHE A 65 -4.52 3.25 -21.74
N LEU A 66 -5.38 2.39 -21.21
CA LEU A 66 -6.26 1.53 -22.02
C LEU A 66 -7.29 2.33 -22.81
N PHE A 67 -7.84 3.43 -22.24
CA PHE A 67 -8.66 4.35 -23.01
C PHE A 67 -7.93 4.89 -24.24
N GLY A 68 -6.65 5.26 -24.07
CA GLY A 68 -5.82 5.68 -25.19
C GLY A 68 -5.54 4.57 -26.21
N VAL A 69 -5.26 3.35 -25.75
CA VAL A 69 -5.02 2.17 -26.62
C VAL A 69 -6.24 1.85 -27.49
N PHE A 70 -7.45 1.94 -26.92
CA PHE A 70 -8.67 1.67 -27.65
C PHE A 70 -9.24 2.88 -28.41
N GLY A 71 -8.56 4.04 -28.37
CA GLY A 71 -9.05 5.27 -29.01
C GLY A 71 -10.35 5.79 -28.41
N LEU A 72 -10.60 5.52 -27.14
CA LEU A 72 -11.79 5.96 -26.40
C LEU A 72 -11.52 7.26 -25.66
N ASP A 73 -12.55 8.12 -25.56
CA ASP A 73 -12.45 9.38 -24.83
C ASP A 73 -12.40 9.14 -23.31
N PHE A 74 -11.32 9.57 -22.67
CA PHE A 74 -11.18 9.57 -21.21
C PHE A 74 -11.69 10.89 -20.64
N THR A 75 -13.01 10.99 -20.48
CA THR A 75 -13.69 12.20 -19.98
C THR A 75 -13.48 12.37 -18.47
N THR A 76 -13.75 13.58 -17.94
CA THR A 76 -13.70 13.86 -16.51
C THR A 76 -14.63 12.94 -15.71
N GLU A 77 -15.82 12.62 -16.23
CA GLU A 77 -16.74 11.68 -15.59
C GLU A 77 -16.12 10.29 -15.46
N LYS A 78 -15.52 9.77 -16.54
CA LYS A 78 -14.82 8.49 -16.55
C LYS A 78 -13.60 8.50 -15.62
N ALA A 79 -12.91 9.63 -15.51
CA ALA A 79 -11.79 9.79 -14.59
C ALA A 79 -12.24 9.71 -13.12
N ILE A 80 -13.33 10.37 -12.76
CA ILE A 80 -13.92 10.29 -11.41
C ILE A 80 -14.37 8.85 -11.12
N LEU A 81 -15.07 8.22 -12.06
CA LEU A 81 -15.48 6.83 -11.92
C LEU A 81 -14.27 5.90 -11.76
N ALA A 82 -13.19 6.13 -12.52
CA ALA A 82 -11.96 5.36 -12.41
C ALA A 82 -11.33 5.46 -11.02
N ILE A 83 -11.34 6.64 -10.39
CA ILE A 83 -10.87 6.81 -9.01
C ILE A 83 -11.70 5.97 -8.04
N VAL A 84 -13.03 6.06 -8.13
CA VAL A 84 -13.92 5.31 -7.25
C VAL A 84 -13.72 3.80 -7.43
N VAL A 85 -13.73 3.32 -8.68
CA VAL A 85 -13.54 1.90 -8.99
C VAL A 85 -12.14 1.42 -8.56
N ALA A 86 -11.09 2.21 -8.77
CA ALA A 86 -9.73 1.86 -8.37
C ALA A 86 -9.61 1.70 -6.85
N VAL A 87 -10.22 2.58 -6.06
CA VAL A 87 -10.21 2.49 -4.60
C VAL A 87 -10.92 1.21 -4.13
N PHE A 88 -12.13 0.93 -4.65
CA PHE A 88 -12.86 -0.27 -4.25
C PHE A 88 -12.23 -1.57 -4.77
N SER A 89 -11.71 -1.58 -6.00
CA SER A 89 -11.05 -2.76 -6.55
C SER A 89 -9.70 -3.05 -5.88
N SER A 90 -9.01 -2.03 -5.38
CA SER A 90 -7.74 -2.22 -4.67
C SER A 90 -7.90 -3.02 -3.38
N VAL A 91 -9.05 -2.91 -2.70
CA VAL A 91 -9.38 -3.72 -1.51
C VAL A 91 -9.58 -5.21 -1.87
N ALA A 92 -9.92 -5.52 -3.12
CA ALA A 92 -10.04 -6.89 -3.61
C ALA A 92 -8.69 -7.52 -4.02
N MET A 93 -7.62 -6.72 -4.04
CA MET A 93 -6.26 -7.20 -4.30
C MET A 93 -5.70 -7.85 -3.04
N SER A 94 -4.78 -8.80 -3.21
CA SER A 94 -4.09 -9.42 -2.08
C SER A 94 -2.64 -8.94 -1.98
N GLY A 95 -2.13 -8.80 -0.76
CA GLY A 95 -0.77 -8.32 -0.48
C GLY A 95 0.35 -9.34 -0.77
N ILE A 96 0.13 -10.27 -1.71
CA ILE A 96 1.08 -11.28 -2.17
C ILE A 96 1.55 -10.97 -3.60
N PRO A 97 2.70 -11.48 -4.05
CA PRO A 97 3.19 -11.25 -5.40
C PRO A 97 2.15 -11.65 -6.47
N GLY A 98 1.89 -10.73 -7.42
CA GLY A 98 0.87 -10.95 -8.47
C GLY A 98 -0.59 -10.86 -7.98
N GLY A 99 -0.82 -10.47 -6.73
CA GLY A 99 -2.17 -10.36 -6.13
C GLY A 99 -3.06 -9.27 -6.73
N GLY A 100 -2.50 -8.39 -7.56
CA GLY A 100 -3.22 -7.31 -8.25
C GLY A 100 -4.20 -7.77 -9.33
N GLY A 101 -4.04 -8.98 -9.86
CA GLY A 101 -4.82 -9.46 -11.01
C GLY A 101 -6.33 -9.46 -10.81
N THR A 102 -6.82 -9.71 -9.60
CA THR A 102 -8.25 -9.65 -9.28
C THR A 102 -8.80 -8.23 -9.41
N GLY A 103 -8.11 -7.25 -8.87
CA GLY A 103 -8.51 -5.84 -9.00
C GLY A 103 -8.47 -5.35 -10.44
N GLU A 104 -7.46 -5.77 -11.20
CA GLU A 104 -7.35 -5.47 -12.62
C GLU A 104 -8.50 -6.06 -13.45
N LEU A 105 -8.91 -7.29 -13.12
CA LEU A 105 -10.06 -7.92 -13.76
C LEU A 105 -11.33 -7.12 -13.49
N VAL A 106 -11.57 -6.69 -12.25
CA VAL A 106 -12.72 -5.86 -11.89
C VAL A 106 -12.72 -4.56 -12.69
N VAL A 107 -11.59 -3.85 -12.73
CA VAL A 107 -11.44 -2.60 -13.48
C VAL A 107 -11.70 -2.81 -14.97
N CYS A 108 -11.09 -3.81 -15.59
CA CYS A 108 -11.28 -4.09 -17.01
C CYS A 108 -12.71 -4.51 -17.35
N THR A 109 -13.38 -5.25 -16.47
CA THR A 109 -14.78 -5.64 -16.65
C THR A 109 -15.74 -4.44 -16.65
N ILE A 110 -15.45 -3.42 -15.82
CA ILE A 110 -16.29 -2.22 -15.73
C ILE A 110 -16.07 -1.27 -16.90
N PHE A 111 -14.82 -1.03 -17.29
CA PHE A 111 -14.49 0.00 -18.29
C PHE A 111 -14.40 -0.54 -19.71
N PHE A 112 -14.09 -1.81 -19.90
CA PHE A 112 -13.82 -2.42 -21.20
C PHE A 112 -14.51 -3.79 -21.37
N PRO A 113 -15.84 -3.89 -21.12
CA PRO A 113 -16.53 -5.18 -21.16
C PRO A 113 -16.42 -5.84 -22.55
N ASP A 114 -16.54 -5.05 -23.63
CA ASP A 114 -16.47 -5.57 -25.01
C ASP A 114 -15.03 -5.90 -25.45
N GLN A 115 -14.03 -5.29 -24.83
CA GLN A 115 -12.60 -5.50 -25.11
C GLN A 115 -11.90 -6.29 -24.02
N LEU A 116 -12.60 -6.91 -23.08
CA LEU A 116 -12.06 -7.55 -21.89
C LEU A 116 -10.94 -8.55 -22.20
N ALA A 117 -11.11 -9.35 -23.27
CA ALA A 117 -10.13 -10.35 -23.70
C ALA A 117 -8.78 -9.76 -24.09
N VAL A 118 -8.73 -8.48 -24.45
CA VAL A 118 -7.50 -7.75 -24.82
C VAL A 118 -7.08 -6.82 -23.68
N ALA A 119 -8.03 -6.11 -23.06
CA ALA A 119 -7.77 -5.15 -22.00
C ALA A 119 -7.12 -5.80 -20.77
N TYR A 120 -7.66 -6.94 -20.32
CA TYR A 120 -7.19 -7.60 -19.10
C TYR A 120 -5.75 -8.12 -19.21
N PRO A 121 -5.33 -8.85 -20.27
CA PRO A 121 -3.92 -9.24 -20.42
C PRO A 121 -2.95 -8.06 -20.47
N ILE A 122 -3.33 -6.94 -21.11
CA ILE A 122 -2.51 -5.74 -21.16
C ILE A 122 -2.40 -5.12 -19.76
N ALA A 123 -3.54 -4.96 -19.05
CA ALA A 123 -3.56 -4.45 -17.69
C ALA A 123 -2.71 -5.31 -16.75
N LEU A 124 -2.81 -6.64 -16.86
CA LEU A 124 -2.04 -7.58 -16.06
C LEU A 124 -0.53 -7.50 -16.34
N ALA A 125 -0.13 -7.37 -17.60
CA ALA A 125 1.27 -7.22 -17.97
C ALA A 125 1.87 -5.92 -17.39
N ILE A 126 1.13 -4.80 -17.51
CA ILE A 126 1.54 -3.52 -16.91
C ILE A 126 1.52 -3.64 -15.38
N GLY A 127 0.52 -4.31 -14.81
CA GLY A 127 0.40 -4.56 -13.38
C GLY A 127 1.64 -5.24 -12.82
N ASN A 128 2.06 -6.33 -13.41
CA ASN A 128 3.26 -7.06 -13.00
C ASN A 128 4.54 -6.18 -13.10
N LEU A 129 4.62 -5.30 -14.08
CA LEU A 129 5.77 -4.40 -14.24
C LEU A 129 5.81 -3.32 -13.14
N VAL A 130 4.66 -2.81 -12.73
CA VAL A 130 4.55 -1.74 -11.73
C VAL A 130 4.29 -2.24 -10.30
N ASP A 131 4.18 -3.55 -10.11
CA ASP A 131 3.95 -4.17 -8.80
C ASP A 131 5.03 -3.81 -7.77
N PRO A 132 6.36 -3.85 -8.09
CA PRO A 132 7.38 -3.46 -7.13
C PRO A 132 7.21 -2.04 -6.57
N PRO A 133 7.10 -0.97 -7.38
CA PRO A 133 6.90 0.38 -6.85
C PRO A 133 5.52 0.57 -6.20
N ALA A 134 4.46 -0.06 -6.68
CA ALA A 134 3.14 0.00 -6.07
C ALA A 134 3.15 -0.63 -4.67
N THR A 135 3.73 -1.81 -4.52
CA THR A 135 3.87 -2.50 -3.24
C THR A 135 4.76 -1.74 -2.26
N MET A 136 5.82 -1.09 -2.78
CA MET A 136 6.64 -0.20 -1.95
C MET A 136 5.82 0.94 -1.34
N VAL A 137 4.92 1.55 -2.11
CA VAL A 137 4.04 2.62 -1.62
C VAL A 137 3.04 2.07 -0.62
N ASN A 138 2.38 0.94 -0.91
CA ASN A 138 1.46 0.27 -0.01
C ASN A 138 2.10 0.03 1.36
N SER A 139 3.23 -0.66 1.40
CA SER A 139 3.93 -1.02 2.63
C SER A 139 4.47 0.19 3.40
N ALA A 140 4.96 1.22 2.70
CA ALA A 140 5.36 2.47 3.34
C ALA A 140 4.17 3.22 3.95
N GLY A 141 3.01 3.16 3.29
CA GLY A 141 1.75 3.70 3.78
C GLY A 141 1.27 3.01 5.06
N ASP A 142 1.34 1.69 5.15
CA ASP A 142 1.00 0.91 6.35
C ASP A 142 1.76 1.42 7.58
N TYR A 143 3.06 1.65 7.42
CA TYR A 143 3.88 2.21 8.49
C TYR A 143 3.46 3.63 8.87
N VAL A 144 3.11 4.49 7.91
CA VAL A 144 2.61 5.84 8.17
C VAL A 144 1.26 5.80 8.90
N VAL A 145 0.36 4.90 8.49
CA VAL A 145 -0.94 4.73 9.15
C VAL A 145 -0.75 4.30 10.61
N SER A 146 0.18 3.39 10.91
CA SER A 146 0.48 3.01 12.30
C SER A 146 0.94 4.19 13.14
N PHE A 147 1.71 5.12 12.57
CA PHE A 147 2.10 6.38 13.21
C PHE A 147 0.90 7.28 13.55
N ILE A 148 -0.04 7.38 12.61
CA ILE A 148 -1.26 8.17 12.78
C ILE A 148 -2.13 7.55 13.87
N VAL A 149 -2.33 6.23 13.83
CA VAL A 149 -3.15 5.51 14.80
C VAL A 149 -2.56 5.63 16.21
N SER A 150 -1.24 5.50 16.38
CA SER A 150 -0.57 5.71 17.68
C SER A 150 -0.83 7.10 18.26
N ARG A 151 -0.94 8.12 17.43
CA ARG A 151 -1.29 9.47 17.90
C ARG A 151 -2.68 9.54 18.54
N TYR A 152 -3.62 8.72 18.05
CA TYR A 152 -4.99 8.67 18.58
C TYR A 152 -5.13 7.72 19.76
N VAL A 153 -4.45 6.57 19.71
CA VAL A 153 -4.53 5.51 20.75
C VAL A 153 -3.63 5.84 21.94
N ASP A 154 -2.36 6.16 21.70
CA ASP A 154 -1.34 6.37 22.73
C ASP A 154 -1.22 7.86 23.16
N GLY A 155 -1.97 8.75 22.48
CA GLY A 155 -2.01 10.17 22.76
C GLY A 155 -1.01 11.02 21.99
N LYS A 156 -1.18 12.36 22.06
CA LYS A 156 -0.37 13.30 21.25
C LYS A 156 1.13 13.25 21.54
N ASP A 157 1.50 12.87 22.76
CA ASP A 157 2.89 12.85 23.25
C ASP A 157 3.53 11.46 23.19
N TRP A 158 2.88 10.48 22.53
CA TRP A 158 3.32 9.09 22.47
C TRP A 158 4.79 8.95 22.05
N LEU A 159 5.20 9.70 21.02
CA LEU A 159 6.54 9.63 20.47
C LEU A 159 7.59 10.14 21.47
N GLN A 160 7.29 11.21 22.20
CA GLN A 160 8.19 11.75 23.24
C GLN A 160 8.35 10.76 24.39
N LYS A 161 7.24 10.16 24.82
CA LYS A 161 7.24 9.11 25.86
C LYS A 161 8.03 7.87 25.43
N ALA A 162 7.87 7.43 24.18
CA ALA A 162 8.60 6.29 23.64
C ALA A 162 10.11 6.54 23.62
N PHE A 163 10.55 7.74 23.21
CA PHE A 163 11.98 8.10 23.25
C PHE A 163 12.53 8.29 24.65
N ALA A 164 11.75 8.83 25.58
CA ALA A 164 12.16 8.97 26.98
C ALA A 164 12.40 7.57 27.59
N LYS A 165 11.47 6.65 27.41
CA LYS A 165 11.58 5.26 27.87
C LYS A 165 12.79 4.52 27.27
N LYS A 166 13.07 4.71 25.97
CA LYS A 166 14.25 4.10 25.34
C LYS A 166 15.57 4.65 25.91
N LYS A 167 15.64 5.94 26.21
CA LYS A 167 16.83 6.54 26.86
C LYS A 167 17.04 5.98 28.27
N GLU A 168 15.96 5.82 29.02
CA GLU A 168 16.00 5.26 30.38
C GLU A 168 16.50 3.80 30.37
N ASN A 169 15.94 2.96 29.48
CA ASN A 169 16.38 1.56 29.33
C ASN A 169 17.84 1.46 28.93
N ALA A 170 18.32 2.28 27.98
CA ALA A 170 19.71 2.30 27.56
C ALA A 170 20.68 2.78 28.66
N ALA A 171 20.22 3.54 29.66
CA ALA A 171 21.01 3.97 30.81
C ALA A 171 21.08 2.89 31.91
N ILE A 172 20.14 1.94 31.93
CA ILE A 172 20.12 0.83 32.91
C ILE A 172 21.01 -0.33 32.43
N GLU A 173 21.19 -0.48 31.11
CA GLU A 173 22.00 -1.54 30.49
C GLU A 173 23.53 -1.23 30.47
N GLN A 174 23.94 -0.03 30.88
CA GLN A 174 25.34 0.40 31.02
C GLN A 174 25.81 0.29 32.47
#